data_8008db72b423d6186c2fcba2efaf5a23
#
_entry.id   8008db72b423d6186c2fcba2efaf5a23
#
_cell.length_a   1.000
_cell.length_b   1.000
_cell.length_c   1.000
_cell.angle_alpha   90.00
_cell.angle_beta   90.00
_cell.angle_gamma   90.00
#
_symmetry.space_group_name_H-M   'P 1'
#
loop_
_entity.id
_entity.type
_entity.pdbx_description
1 polymer ?
#
loop_
_entity_poly.entity_id
_entity_poly.type
_entity_poly.pdbx_seq_one_letter_code
_entity_poly.pdbx_strand_id
1 'polypeptide(L)'
;MHQSSLFGDPAPRQPAELHRLFFALWPDAGVRARIRERALALEAAQRPGGRLIGAHRYHLTLQFLGDFAELPQTLAQRAGAAAAAVRADAFDFALDRAGSFANRDIPWWLGSAEQNPSLAALWDRLGVALAKQGVKVVASHRAHAPHVTVVREAGHGLSAPLAIDPVIWRIDRFVLLHSVLGKRNEYSLLGEWPLDG
;
A
#
# COMPACT_ATOMS: atom_id res chain seq x y z
N MET A 1 -17.27 -53.11 -27.14
CA MET A 1 -17.36 -52.83 -25.70
C MET A 1 -16.59 -51.54 -25.45
N HIS A 2 -17.33 -50.39 -25.30
CA HIS A 2 -16.73 -49.11 -24.98
C HIS A 2 -16.73 -48.96 -23.47
N GLN A 3 -15.58 -48.88 -22.86
CA GLN A 3 -15.40 -48.51 -21.46
C GLN A 3 -15.47 -47.00 -21.34
N SER A 4 -16.57 -46.47 -20.81
CA SER A 4 -16.70 -45.08 -20.43
C SER A 4 -15.79 -44.76 -19.25
N SER A 5 -14.86 -43.84 -19.44
CA SER A 5 -14.04 -43.28 -18.36
C SER A 5 -14.89 -42.51 -17.37
N LEU A 6 -14.99 -43.02 -16.12
CA LEU A 6 -15.77 -42.49 -15.01
C LEU A 6 -15.03 -41.46 -14.15
N PHE A 7 -13.94 -40.92 -14.65
CA PHE A 7 -13.22 -39.85 -13.94
C PHE A 7 -13.48 -38.53 -14.65
N GLY A 8 -14.48 -37.80 -14.14
CA GLY A 8 -14.66 -36.41 -14.50
C GLY A 8 -13.39 -35.63 -14.19
N ASP A 9 -12.91 -34.81 -15.15
CA ASP A 9 -11.79 -33.90 -14.93
C ASP A 9 -12.08 -33.03 -13.68
N PRO A 10 -11.11 -32.90 -12.76
CA PRO A 10 -11.31 -32.02 -11.61
C PRO A 10 -11.51 -30.61 -12.13
N ALA A 11 -12.62 -29.98 -11.76
CA ALA A 11 -12.92 -28.60 -12.10
C ALA A 11 -11.69 -27.72 -11.79
N PRO A 12 -11.35 -26.75 -12.64
CA PRO A 12 -10.18 -25.88 -12.43
C PRO A 12 -10.34 -25.23 -11.04
N ARG A 13 -9.38 -25.54 -10.15
CA ARG A 13 -9.31 -24.89 -8.84
C ARG A 13 -9.19 -23.38 -9.06
N GLN A 14 -10.23 -22.64 -8.69
CA GLN A 14 -10.12 -21.18 -8.62
C GLN A 14 -8.91 -20.84 -7.73
N PRO A 15 -8.05 -19.91 -8.15
CA PRO A 15 -6.95 -19.47 -7.29
C PRO A 15 -7.54 -19.03 -5.95
N ALA A 16 -6.96 -19.58 -4.85
CA ALA A 16 -7.40 -19.25 -3.51
C ALA A 16 -7.36 -17.73 -3.32
N GLU A 17 -8.45 -17.15 -2.82
CA GLU A 17 -8.49 -15.74 -2.46
C GLU A 17 -7.46 -15.48 -1.37
N LEU A 18 -6.64 -14.43 -1.54
CA LEU A 18 -5.69 -14.01 -0.53
C LEU A 18 -6.15 -12.69 0.09
N HIS A 19 -6.22 -12.70 1.41
CA HIS A 19 -6.58 -11.56 2.23
C HIS A 19 -5.33 -10.83 2.68
N ARG A 20 -5.10 -9.65 2.13
CA ARG A 20 -3.95 -8.78 2.46
C ARG A 20 -4.30 -7.85 3.60
N LEU A 21 -3.45 -7.77 4.61
CA LEU A 21 -3.63 -6.90 5.77
C LEU A 21 -2.41 -6.00 5.94
N PHE A 22 -2.62 -4.69 6.08
CA PHE A 22 -1.53 -3.72 6.21
C PHE A 22 -1.99 -2.40 6.82
N PHE A 23 -1.09 -1.74 7.54
CA PHE A 23 -1.24 -0.35 7.95
C PHE A 23 -0.79 0.61 6.86
N ALA A 24 -1.51 1.72 6.72
CA ALA A 24 -1.23 2.72 5.71
C ALA A 24 -1.61 4.13 6.15
N LEU A 25 -1.00 5.11 5.47
CA LEU A 25 -1.57 6.45 5.33
C LEU A 25 -2.51 6.41 4.13
N TRP A 26 -3.74 6.89 4.31
CA TRP A 26 -4.78 6.83 3.28
C TRP A 26 -5.30 8.23 2.98
N PRO A 27 -4.93 8.81 1.84
CA PRO A 27 -5.23 10.22 1.55
C PRO A 27 -6.74 10.48 1.41
N ASP A 28 -7.17 11.67 1.78
CA ASP A 28 -8.51 12.17 1.52
C ASP A 28 -8.76 12.37 0.01
N ALA A 29 -9.99 12.75 -0.33
CA ALA A 29 -10.39 12.95 -1.73
C ALA A 29 -9.60 14.06 -2.43
N GLY A 30 -9.26 15.14 -1.71
CA GLY A 30 -8.52 16.27 -2.25
C GLY A 30 -7.07 15.90 -2.57
N VAL A 31 -6.40 15.21 -1.66
CA VAL A 31 -5.04 14.70 -1.87
C VAL A 31 -5.04 13.65 -2.99
N ARG A 32 -6.01 12.74 -3.01
CA ARG A 32 -6.14 11.74 -4.10
C ARG A 32 -6.28 12.40 -5.47
N ALA A 33 -7.05 13.47 -5.58
CA ALA A 33 -7.23 14.21 -6.82
C ALA A 33 -5.90 14.80 -7.32
N ARG A 34 -5.12 15.44 -6.43
CA ARG A 34 -3.79 15.97 -6.75
C ARG A 34 -2.79 14.87 -7.14
N ILE A 35 -2.75 13.76 -6.40
CA ILE A 35 -1.92 12.59 -6.78
C ILE A 35 -2.32 12.09 -8.17
N ARG A 36 -3.62 12.00 -8.46
CA ARG A 36 -4.11 11.55 -9.77
C ARG A 36 -3.69 12.48 -10.88
N GLU A 37 -3.75 13.78 -10.67
CA GLU A 37 -3.28 14.80 -11.63
C GLU A 37 -1.80 14.59 -11.96
N ARG A 38 -0.93 14.41 -10.95
CA ARG A 38 0.51 14.15 -11.15
C ARG A 38 0.75 12.81 -11.85
N ALA A 39 -0.02 11.78 -11.52
CA ALA A 39 0.08 10.48 -12.18
C ALA A 39 -0.28 10.55 -13.67
N LEU A 40 -1.31 11.32 -14.05
CA LEU A 40 -1.70 11.55 -15.43
C LEU A 40 -0.66 12.38 -16.20
N ALA A 41 -0.12 13.43 -15.59
CA ALA A 41 0.95 14.22 -16.19
C ALA A 41 2.21 13.38 -16.44
N LEU A 42 2.56 12.51 -15.49
CA LEU A 42 3.67 11.58 -15.60
C LEU A 42 3.45 10.56 -16.73
N GLU A 43 2.23 9.99 -16.82
CA GLU A 43 1.85 9.09 -17.90
C GLU A 43 1.96 9.75 -19.26
N ALA A 44 1.44 10.96 -19.41
CA ALA A 44 1.48 11.71 -20.68
C ALA A 44 2.92 12.03 -21.11
N ALA A 45 3.78 12.42 -20.16
CA ALA A 45 5.17 12.83 -20.45
C ALA A 45 6.10 11.63 -20.69
N GLN A 46 5.97 10.56 -19.89
CA GLN A 46 6.94 9.47 -19.85
C GLN A 46 6.44 8.17 -20.52
N ARG A 47 5.14 8.06 -20.75
CA ARG A 47 4.49 6.89 -21.39
C ARG A 47 4.96 5.55 -20.81
N PRO A 48 4.84 5.32 -19.50
CA PRO A 48 5.34 4.11 -18.85
C PRO A 48 4.72 2.83 -19.40
N GLY A 49 3.57 2.92 -20.06
CA GLY A 49 2.72 1.77 -20.34
C GLY A 49 2.13 1.20 -19.04
N GLY A 50 1.57 0.01 -19.11
CA GLY A 50 0.99 -0.62 -17.94
C GLY A 50 -0.36 -0.03 -17.53
N ARG A 51 -0.70 -0.12 -16.24
CA ARG A 51 -2.02 0.20 -15.71
C ARG A 51 -1.95 1.25 -14.61
N LEU A 52 -2.59 2.39 -14.84
CA LEU A 52 -2.80 3.41 -13.79
C LEU A 52 -3.64 2.85 -12.65
N ILE A 53 -3.20 3.11 -11.43
CA ILE A 53 -3.93 2.76 -10.21
C ILE A 53 -5.11 3.73 -10.04
N GLY A 54 -6.28 3.20 -9.72
CA GLY A 54 -7.45 4.02 -9.37
C GLY A 54 -7.19 4.87 -8.12
N ALA A 55 -7.63 6.14 -8.15
CA ALA A 55 -7.34 7.08 -7.05
C ALA A 55 -7.83 6.62 -5.67
N HIS A 56 -8.92 5.85 -5.61
CA HIS A 56 -9.45 5.26 -4.37
C HIS A 56 -8.48 4.26 -3.72
N ARG A 57 -7.49 3.78 -4.46
CA ARG A 57 -6.46 2.84 -3.99
C ARG A 57 -5.12 3.50 -3.64
N TYR A 58 -4.98 4.81 -3.78
CA TYR A 58 -3.75 5.49 -3.37
C TYR A 58 -3.58 5.38 -1.86
N HIS A 59 -2.43 4.92 -1.45
CA HIS A 59 -2.02 4.80 -0.05
C HIS A 59 -0.50 4.75 0.04
N LEU A 60 0.03 5.09 1.20
CA LEU A 60 1.42 4.87 1.56
C LEU A 60 1.44 3.78 2.63
N THR A 61 2.06 2.64 2.33
CA THR A 61 2.15 1.53 3.29
C THR A 61 3.09 1.88 4.44
N LEU A 62 2.60 1.72 5.67
CA LEU A 62 3.41 1.82 6.89
C LEU A 62 3.97 0.45 7.28
N GLN A 63 3.10 -0.51 7.59
CA GLN A 63 3.49 -1.84 8.04
C GLN A 63 2.66 -2.91 7.32
N PHE A 64 3.33 -3.84 6.65
CA PHE A 64 2.68 -4.96 5.99
C PHE A 64 2.61 -6.17 6.94
N LEU A 65 1.39 -6.66 7.20
CA LEU A 65 1.16 -7.75 8.14
C LEU A 65 1.11 -9.12 7.47
N GLY A 66 0.83 -9.19 6.17
CA GLY A 66 0.87 -10.43 5.39
C GLY A 66 -0.31 -10.63 4.45
N ASP A 67 -0.21 -11.73 3.71
CA ASP A 67 -1.26 -12.30 2.88
C ASP A 67 -1.73 -13.62 3.51
N PHE A 68 -3.05 -13.81 3.64
CA PHE A 68 -3.66 -14.92 4.37
C PHE A 68 -4.74 -15.58 3.51
N ALA A 69 -5.01 -16.88 3.74
CA ALA A 69 -6.08 -17.60 3.04
C ALA A 69 -7.48 -17.10 3.43
N GLU A 70 -7.61 -16.51 4.62
CA GLU A 70 -8.82 -15.87 5.14
C GLU A 70 -8.44 -14.66 5.99
N LEU A 71 -9.40 -13.76 6.28
CA LEU A 71 -9.13 -12.60 7.13
C LEU A 71 -8.77 -13.06 8.57
N PRO A 72 -7.53 -12.82 9.03
CA PRO A 72 -7.08 -13.28 10.34
C PRO A 72 -7.61 -12.37 11.46
N GLN A 73 -8.87 -12.56 11.87
CA GLN A 73 -9.58 -11.67 12.79
C GLN A 73 -8.83 -11.41 14.10
N THR A 74 -8.28 -12.45 14.73
CA THR A 74 -7.49 -12.31 15.96
C THR A 74 -6.23 -11.45 15.73
N LEU A 75 -5.56 -11.62 14.60
CA LEU A 75 -4.41 -10.78 14.24
C LEU A 75 -4.84 -9.33 14.03
N ALA A 76 -5.96 -9.10 13.33
CA ALA A 76 -6.49 -7.76 13.09
C ALA A 76 -6.88 -7.06 14.41
N GLN A 77 -7.50 -7.76 15.36
CA GLN A 77 -7.83 -7.23 16.69
C GLN A 77 -6.56 -6.84 17.47
N ARG A 78 -5.56 -7.71 17.50
CA ARG A 78 -4.26 -7.42 18.18
C ARG A 78 -3.53 -6.26 17.52
N ALA A 79 -3.54 -6.19 16.18
CA ALA A 79 -2.97 -5.08 15.43
C ALA A 79 -3.71 -3.76 15.73
N GLY A 80 -5.04 -3.78 15.83
CA GLY A 80 -5.85 -2.64 16.24
C GLY A 80 -5.53 -2.17 17.66
N ALA A 81 -5.38 -3.09 18.61
CA ALA A 81 -4.98 -2.77 19.99
C ALA A 81 -3.57 -2.14 20.04
N ALA A 82 -2.63 -2.64 19.23
CA ALA A 82 -1.30 -2.05 19.09
C ALA A 82 -1.38 -0.62 18.57
N ALA A 83 -2.15 -0.39 17.51
CA ALA A 83 -2.32 0.92 16.88
C ALA A 83 -2.96 1.95 17.85
N ALA A 84 -3.91 1.53 18.66
CA ALA A 84 -4.55 2.39 19.67
C ALA A 84 -3.59 2.89 20.75
N ALA A 85 -2.44 2.23 20.93
CA ALA A 85 -1.40 2.65 21.87
C ALA A 85 -0.36 3.61 21.26
N VAL A 86 -0.39 3.82 19.93
CA VAL A 86 0.55 4.73 19.26
C VAL A 86 0.15 6.18 19.55
N ARG A 87 1.13 7.02 19.86
CA ARG A 87 0.99 8.47 19.98
C ARG A 87 2.02 9.12 19.08
N ALA A 88 1.58 10.01 18.21
CA ALA A 88 2.43 10.78 17.32
C ALA A 88 1.68 12.04 16.88
N ASP A 89 2.43 13.11 16.64
CA ASP A 89 1.88 14.37 16.16
C ASP A 89 1.52 14.28 14.68
N ALA A 90 0.50 15.03 14.26
CA ALA A 90 0.17 15.22 12.86
C ALA A 90 1.28 16.01 12.15
N PHE A 91 1.58 15.67 10.89
CA PHE A 91 2.67 16.29 10.13
C PHE A 91 2.33 16.44 8.66
N ASP A 92 3.09 17.28 7.95
CA ASP A 92 3.00 17.39 6.51
C ASP A 92 4.00 16.47 5.82
N PHE A 93 3.55 15.83 4.74
CA PHE A 93 4.38 14.99 3.89
C PHE A 93 4.27 15.45 2.43
N ALA A 94 5.41 15.71 1.79
CA ALA A 94 5.46 16.15 0.40
C ALA A 94 5.74 14.95 -0.52
N LEU A 95 4.91 14.78 -1.54
CA LEU A 95 5.19 13.91 -2.68
C LEU A 95 5.74 14.81 -3.81
N ASP A 96 7.06 14.92 -3.91
CA ASP A 96 7.77 15.83 -4.82
C ASP A 96 8.67 15.10 -5.81
N ARG A 97 8.69 13.76 -5.77
CA ARG A 97 9.45 12.89 -6.68
C ARG A 97 8.56 11.80 -7.26
N ALA A 98 8.83 11.48 -8.53
CA ALA A 98 8.36 10.27 -9.17
C ALA A 98 9.52 9.33 -9.42
N GLY A 99 9.31 8.03 -9.28
CA GLY A 99 10.32 7.01 -9.53
C GLY A 99 9.69 5.66 -9.89
N SER A 100 10.55 4.67 -10.12
CA SER A 100 10.13 3.29 -10.35
C SER A 100 10.98 2.33 -9.56
N PHE A 101 10.43 1.13 -9.25
CA PHE A 101 11.21 0.04 -8.67
C PHE A 101 11.62 -0.96 -9.75
N ALA A 102 12.87 -1.41 -9.68
CA ALA A 102 13.39 -2.45 -10.57
C ALA A 102 12.95 -3.84 -10.06
N ASN A 103 11.67 -4.15 -10.14
CA ASN A 103 11.08 -5.45 -9.86
C ASN A 103 10.26 -5.91 -11.06
N ARG A 104 9.74 -7.15 -11.03
CA ARG A 104 9.03 -7.77 -12.15
C ARG A 104 7.88 -6.92 -12.70
N ASP A 105 7.13 -6.22 -11.82
CA ASP A 105 5.94 -5.44 -12.21
C ASP A 105 6.26 -3.97 -12.48
N ILE A 106 7.52 -3.56 -12.36
CA ILE A 106 8.03 -2.19 -12.58
C ILE A 106 7.03 -1.13 -12.11
N PRO A 107 6.63 -1.09 -10.82
CA PRO A 107 5.67 -0.10 -10.36
C PRO A 107 6.29 1.29 -10.35
N TRP A 108 5.53 2.27 -10.85
CA TRP A 108 5.88 3.67 -10.73
C TRP A 108 5.19 4.27 -9.51
N TRP A 109 5.89 5.16 -8.84
CA TRP A 109 5.47 5.71 -7.56
C TRP A 109 5.72 7.22 -7.47
N LEU A 110 4.98 7.87 -6.57
CA LEU A 110 5.28 9.21 -6.06
C LEU A 110 5.79 9.06 -4.63
N GLY A 111 6.82 9.83 -4.30
CA GLY A 111 7.47 9.83 -2.98
C GLY A 111 8.11 11.17 -2.69
N SER A 112 8.94 11.22 -1.65
CA SER A 112 9.65 12.43 -1.23
C SER A 112 11.13 12.36 -1.59
N ALA A 113 11.73 13.50 -1.93
CA ALA A 113 13.17 13.64 -2.10
C ALA A 113 13.92 13.52 -0.78
N GLU A 114 13.30 14.00 0.30
CA GLU A 114 13.89 14.04 1.63
C GLU A 114 13.22 13.03 2.56
N GLN A 115 13.97 12.57 3.54
CA GLN A 115 13.41 11.77 4.63
C GLN A 115 12.53 12.66 5.52
N ASN A 116 11.36 12.15 5.91
CA ASN A 116 10.48 12.82 6.85
C ASN A 116 10.65 12.18 8.24
N PRO A 117 11.23 12.90 9.22
CA PRO A 117 11.48 12.33 10.55
C PRO A 117 10.21 11.92 11.29
N SER A 118 9.10 12.66 11.12
CA SER A 118 7.82 12.35 11.74
C SER A 118 7.23 11.06 11.18
N LEU A 119 7.32 10.85 9.86
CA LEU A 119 6.90 9.61 9.23
C LEU A 119 7.75 8.41 9.70
N ALA A 120 9.06 8.60 9.79
CA ALA A 120 9.96 7.57 10.31
C ALA A 120 9.63 7.22 11.76
N ALA A 121 9.40 8.23 12.61
CA ALA A 121 9.01 8.03 14.01
C ALA A 121 7.65 7.31 14.15
N LEU A 122 6.66 7.65 13.32
CA LEU A 122 5.37 6.95 13.29
C LEU A 122 5.54 5.49 12.90
N TRP A 123 6.34 5.22 11.86
CA TRP A 123 6.64 3.87 11.38
C TRP A 123 7.30 3.02 12.47
N ASP A 124 8.31 3.55 13.16
CA ASP A 124 9.03 2.89 14.25
C ASP A 124 8.11 2.62 15.45
N ARG A 125 7.35 3.64 15.90
CA ARG A 125 6.43 3.51 17.05
C ARG A 125 5.36 2.45 16.78
N LEU A 126 4.80 2.43 15.58
CA LEU A 126 3.83 1.41 15.17
C LEU A 126 4.48 0.01 15.16
N GLY A 127 5.69 -0.14 14.63
CA GLY A 127 6.43 -1.39 14.62
C GLY A 127 6.69 -1.92 16.03
N VAL A 128 7.12 -1.05 16.95
CA VAL A 128 7.32 -1.40 18.38
C VAL A 128 6.01 -1.81 19.04
N ALA A 129 4.91 -1.07 18.80
CA ALA A 129 3.60 -1.40 19.36
C ALA A 129 3.08 -2.76 18.86
N LEU A 130 3.25 -3.04 17.57
CA LEU A 130 2.90 -4.34 16.97
C LEU A 130 3.71 -5.49 17.60
N ALA A 131 5.01 -5.30 17.75
CA ALA A 131 5.89 -6.30 18.38
C ALA A 131 5.47 -6.60 19.82
N LYS A 132 5.12 -5.59 20.63
CA LYS A 132 4.60 -5.75 21.99
C LYS A 132 3.32 -6.58 22.06
N GLN A 133 2.47 -6.49 21.04
CA GLN A 133 1.24 -7.29 20.89
C GLN A 133 1.51 -8.65 20.22
N GLY A 134 2.78 -8.99 19.95
CA GLY A 134 3.20 -10.22 19.27
C GLY A 134 2.68 -10.32 17.84
N VAL A 135 2.42 -9.19 17.20
CA VAL A 135 2.08 -9.09 15.77
C VAL A 135 3.38 -9.00 14.99
N LYS A 136 3.64 -10.01 14.15
CA LYS A 136 4.80 -10.00 13.27
C LYS A 136 4.50 -9.16 12.03
N VAL A 137 5.41 -8.26 11.69
CA VAL A 137 5.42 -7.56 10.40
C VAL A 137 6.28 -8.32 9.41
N VAL A 138 5.84 -8.35 8.16
CA VAL A 138 6.65 -8.92 7.08
C VAL A 138 7.76 -7.93 6.76
N ALA A 139 8.98 -8.31 7.06
CA ALA A 139 10.14 -7.47 6.80
C ALA A 139 10.26 -7.16 5.30
N SER A 140 10.40 -5.88 4.96
CA SER A 140 10.86 -5.50 3.64
C SER A 140 12.36 -5.76 3.55
N HIS A 141 12.80 -6.48 2.52
CA HIS A 141 14.24 -6.67 2.24
C HIS A 141 14.93 -5.38 1.76
N ARG A 142 14.19 -4.29 1.60
CA ARG A 142 14.69 -2.98 1.18
C ARG A 142 14.50 -1.98 2.31
N ALA A 143 15.37 -0.97 2.34
CA ALA A 143 15.18 0.19 3.20
C ALA A 143 13.77 0.77 2.98
N HIS A 144 13.12 1.20 4.06
CA HIS A 144 11.78 1.79 3.99
C HIS A 144 11.83 3.02 3.06
N ALA A 145 11.20 2.90 1.90
CA ALA A 145 11.06 3.97 0.91
C ALA A 145 9.58 4.38 0.85
N PRO A 146 9.16 5.41 1.61
CA PRO A 146 7.78 5.86 1.63
C PRO A 146 7.31 6.29 0.24
N HIS A 147 6.23 5.67 -0.26
CA HIS A 147 5.75 5.96 -1.61
C HIS A 147 4.27 5.64 -1.79
N VAL A 148 3.66 6.30 -2.77
CA VAL A 148 2.34 5.98 -3.30
C VAL A 148 2.50 5.40 -4.69
N THR A 149 2.12 4.14 -4.90
CA THR A 149 2.15 3.51 -6.23
C THR A 149 1.04 4.10 -7.11
N VAL A 150 1.40 4.57 -8.31
CA VAL A 150 0.47 5.20 -9.27
C VAL A 150 0.32 4.42 -10.58
N VAL A 151 1.33 3.63 -10.98
CA VAL A 151 1.28 2.72 -12.15
C VAL A 151 1.77 1.34 -11.73
N ARG A 152 1.21 0.29 -12.28
CA ARG A 152 1.70 -1.10 -12.19
C ARG A 152 1.89 -1.69 -13.58
N GLU A 153 2.75 -2.71 -13.65
CA GLU A 153 3.00 -3.44 -14.89
C GLU A 153 3.51 -2.52 -16.01
N ALA A 154 4.36 -1.53 -15.65
CA ALA A 154 4.94 -0.64 -16.61
C ALA A 154 5.89 -1.38 -17.57
N GLY A 155 5.96 -0.93 -18.82
CA GLY A 155 6.84 -1.50 -19.83
C GLY A 155 8.30 -1.17 -19.63
N HIS A 156 8.60 -0.11 -18.87
CA HIS A 156 9.96 0.32 -18.53
C HIS A 156 9.99 1.07 -17.19
N GLY A 157 11.17 1.17 -16.59
CA GLY A 157 11.43 1.97 -15.40
C GLY A 157 12.00 3.33 -15.73
N LEU A 158 12.03 4.22 -14.75
CA LEU A 158 12.81 5.47 -14.79
C LEU A 158 14.26 5.17 -14.45
N SER A 159 15.20 5.75 -15.20
CA SER A 159 16.64 5.62 -14.92
C SER A 159 17.07 6.34 -13.63
N ALA A 160 16.36 7.42 -13.28
CA ALA A 160 16.53 8.16 -12.03
C ALA A 160 15.18 8.77 -11.62
N PRO A 161 14.99 9.09 -10.33
CA PRO A 161 13.80 9.80 -9.88
C PRO A 161 13.69 11.19 -10.53
N LEU A 162 12.47 11.55 -10.92
CA LEU A 162 12.12 12.83 -11.52
C LEU A 162 11.50 13.76 -10.47
N ALA A 163 11.84 15.04 -10.52
CA ALA A 163 11.14 16.07 -9.76
C ALA A 163 9.72 16.25 -10.34
N ILE A 164 8.73 16.42 -9.48
CA ILE A 164 7.37 16.75 -9.84
C ILE A 164 6.89 17.94 -9.01
N ASP A 165 5.85 18.64 -9.46
CA ASP A 165 5.21 19.65 -8.63
C ASP A 165 4.69 18.98 -7.34
N PRO A 166 5.03 19.50 -6.16
CA PRO A 166 4.73 18.85 -4.90
C PRO A 166 3.23 18.68 -4.64
N VAL A 167 2.86 17.51 -4.15
CA VAL A 167 1.57 17.27 -3.51
C VAL A 167 1.80 17.28 -2.00
N ILE A 168 1.41 18.37 -1.35
CA ILE A 168 1.45 18.45 0.11
C ILE A 168 0.26 17.68 0.67
N TRP A 169 0.56 16.75 1.59
CA TRP A 169 -0.40 15.88 2.24
C TRP A 169 -0.28 16.02 3.76
N ARG A 170 -1.31 16.60 4.40
CA ARG A 170 -1.42 16.61 5.86
C ARG A 170 -1.74 15.23 6.35
N ILE A 171 -0.85 14.66 7.15
CA ILE A 171 -1.02 13.36 7.78
C ILE A 171 -1.56 13.60 9.18
N ASP A 172 -2.86 13.33 9.38
CA ASP A 172 -3.58 13.50 10.64
C ASP A 172 -4.10 12.18 11.22
N ARG A 173 -3.90 11.07 10.49
CA ARG A 173 -4.33 9.73 10.89
C ARG A 173 -3.60 8.65 10.11
N PHE A 174 -3.66 7.44 10.64
CA PHE A 174 -3.28 6.23 9.92
C PHE A 174 -4.36 5.16 10.06
N VAL A 175 -4.36 4.16 9.18
CA VAL A 175 -5.44 3.19 9.04
C VAL A 175 -4.92 1.76 8.97
N LEU A 176 -5.77 0.80 9.33
CA LEU A 176 -5.60 -0.63 9.04
C LEU A 176 -6.53 -0.98 7.88
N LEU A 177 -5.95 -1.45 6.79
CA LEU A 177 -6.65 -1.81 5.57
C LEU A 177 -6.59 -3.31 5.32
N HIS A 178 -7.68 -3.82 4.79
CA HIS A 178 -7.81 -5.16 4.26
C HIS A 178 -8.13 -5.09 2.75
N SER A 179 -7.55 -6.00 1.98
CA SER A 179 -7.80 -6.15 0.55
C SER A 179 -7.87 -7.63 0.18
N VAL A 180 -8.84 -7.99 -0.66
CA VAL A 180 -8.91 -9.33 -1.26
C VAL A 180 -8.23 -9.29 -2.61
N LEU A 181 -7.12 -10.03 -2.75
CA LEU A 181 -6.36 -10.10 -4.00
C LEU A 181 -7.11 -10.92 -5.04
N GLY A 182 -7.12 -10.44 -6.30
CA GLY A 182 -7.77 -11.14 -7.42
C GLY A 182 -9.28 -10.86 -7.58
N LYS A 183 -9.96 -10.39 -6.53
CA LYS A 183 -11.34 -9.90 -6.58
C LYS A 183 -11.36 -8.39 -6.33
N ARG A 184 -12.39 -7.71 -6.41
CA ARG A 184 -12.62 -6.27 -6.22
C ARG A 184 -11.38 -5.46 -5.80
N ASN A 185 -11.01 -4.49 -6.61
CA ASN A 185 -9.88 -3.59 -6.36
C ASN A 185 -10.16 -2.55 -5.24
N GLU A 186 -10.85 -2.93 -4.19
CA GLU A 186 -11.28 -2.06 -3.09
C GLU A 186 -10.57 -2.44 -1.79
N TYR A 187 -10.42 -1.44 -0.91
CA TYR A 187 -9.95 -1.64 0.44
C TYR A 187 -11.12 -1.60 1.42
N SER A 188 -11.15 -2.52 2.37
CA SER A 188 -12.01 -2.45 3.55
C SER A 188 -11.24 -1.80 4.68
N LEU A 189 -11.79 -0.72 5.25
CA LEU A 189 -11.24 -0.06 6.42
C LEU A 189 -11.59 -0.89 7.66
N LEU A 190 -10.58 -1.39 8.37
CA LEU A 190 -10.75 -2.16 9.60
C LEU A 190 -10.56 -1.31 10.87
N GLY A 191 -9.85 -0.20 10.77
CA GLY A 191 -9.64 0.73 11.87
C GLY A 191 -8.91 1.99 11.43
N GLU A 192 -9.12 3.06 12.19
CA GLU A 192 -8.53 4.38 11.95
C GLU A 192 -8.10 4.97 13.30
N TRP A 193 -6.91 5.59 13.34
CA TRP A 193 -6.34 6.19 14.54
C TRP A 193 -5.85 7.60 14.20
N PRO A 194 -6.37 8.61 14.90
CA PRO A 194 -5.91 9.98 14.72
C PRO A 194 -4.49 10.16 15.26
N LEU A 195 -3.78 11.12 14.69
CA LEU A 195 -2.55 11.69 15.24
C LEU A 195 -2.89 12.95 16.04
N ASP A 196 -2.04 13.27 17.02
CA ASP A 196 -2.22 14.44 17.87
C ASP A 196 -2.01 15.72 17.03
N GLY A 197 -2.96 16.67 17.09
CA GLY A 197 -2.99 17.88 16.26
C GLY A 197 -2.34 19.07 16.90
#